data_a86c19874d642fb3b350549253b70a92
#
_entry.id   a86c19874d642fb3b350549253b70a92
#
_cell.length_a   1.000
_cell.length_b   1.000
_cell.length_c   1.000
_cell.angle_alpha   90.00
_cell.angle_beta   90.00
_cell.angle_gamma   90.00
#
_symmetry.space_group_name_H-M   'P 1'
#
loop_
_entity.id
_entity.type
_entity.pdbx_description
1 polymer ?
#
loop_
_entity_poly.entity_id
_entity_poly.type
_entity_poly.pdbx_seq_one_letter_code
_entity_poly.pdbx_strand_id
1 'polypeptide(L)'
;PGGRLDGLNVLLEGIRLTDAHTRAILIGEASSAASILALNCSEVIVTNSAEMLCHHCLYSVGGKAADMSAHVDHTTKITEKLLQSTYEGFMDTHELDLMLQGKQWYFDADEIRERLAQRDDYLEAKFLAEQEEMNVQQEQDEPKPKRKKKK
;
A
#
# COMPACT_ATOMS: atom_id res chain seq x y z
N PRO A 1 17.39 -3.62 -6.03
CA PRO A 1 16.81 -3.03 -7.22
C PRO A 1 15.36 -3.45 -7.40
N GLY A 2 14.59 -2.65 -8.12
CA GLY A 2 13.20 -2.92 -8.43
C GLY A 2 12.99 -4.09 -9.40
N GLY A 3 11.79 -4.24 -9.91
CA GLY A 3 11.43 -5.37 -10.76
C GLY A 3 10.14 -5.14 -11.55
N ARG A 4 9.66 -6.19 -12.20
CA ARG A 4 8.43 -6.17 -13.00
C ARG A 4 7.19 -6.21 -12.11
N LEU A 5 6.15 -5.47 -12.47
CA LEU A 5 4.88 -5.42 -11.72
C LEU A 5 4.14 -6.77 -11.69
N ASP A 6 4.21 -7.56 -12.77
CA ASP A 6 3.57 -8.87 -12.81
C ASP A 6 4.20 -9.83 -11.78
N GLY A 7 5.54 -9.86 -11.69
CA GLY A 7 6.23 -10.64 -10.67
C GLY A 7 5.97 -10.12 -9.25
N LEU A 8 5.94 -8.80 -9.07
CA LEU A 8 5.60 -8.18 -7.80
C LEU A 8 4.19 -8.59 -7.33
N ASN A 9 3.18 -8.51 -8.21
CA ASN A 9 1.81 -8.88 -7.87
C ASN A 9 1.68 -10.33 -7.40
N VAL A 10 2.41 -11.26 -8.03
CA VAL A 10 2.43 -12.67 -7.58
C VAL A 10 3.01 -12.80 -6.16
N LEU A 11 4.08 -12.06 -5.85
CA LEU A 11 4.69 -12.07 -4.51
C LEU A 11 3.77 -11.43 -3.47
N LEU A 12 3.12 -10.31 -3.80
CA LEU A 12 2.16 -9.65 -2.92
C LEU A 12 0.97 -10.55 -2.60
N GLU A 13 0.42 -11.24 -3.59
CA GLU A 13 -0.65 -12.22 -3.34
C GLU A 13 -0.16 -13.39 -2.48
N GLY A 14 1.07 -13.87 -2.68
CA GLY A 14 1.68 -14.86 -1.81
C GLY A 14 1.79 -14.41 -0.35
N ILE A 15 2.18 -13.14 -0.12
CA ILE A 15 2.23 -12.54 1.22
C ILE A 15 0.82 -12.44 1.83
N ARG A 16 -0.18 -12.02 1.05
CA ARG A 16 -1.57 -11.86 1.53
C ARG A 16 -2.25 -13.19 1.86
N LEU A 17 -1.92 -14.25 1.14
CA LEU A 17 -2.55 -15.57 1.28
C LEU A 17 -1.85 -16.46 2.30
N THR A 18 -0.69 -16.08 2.82
CA THR A 18 0.02 -16.88 3.83
C THR A 18 -0.34 -16.45 5.24
N ASP A 19 -0.53 -17.43 6.14
CA ASP A 19 -0.63 -17.18 7.57
C ASP A 19 0.75 -16.99 8.25
N ALA A 20 1.84 -17.14 7.49
CA ALA A 20 3.20 -16.99 8.00
C ALA A 20 3.55 -15.52 8.24
N HIS A 21 4.27 -15.26 9.34
CA HIS A 21 4.86 -13.95 9.57
C HIS A 21 5.95 -13.68 8.53
N THR A 22 5.75 -12.65 7.70
CA THR A 22 6.68 -12.27 6.64
C THR A 22 7.60 -11.14 7.12
N ARG A 23 8.88 -11.20 6.77
CA ARG A 23 9.88 -10.21 7.20
C ARG A 23 10.71 -9.74 6.02
N ALA A 24 10.78 -8.42 5.84
CA ALA A 24 11.72 -7.79 4.93
C ALA A 24 12.95 -7.28 5.69
N ILE A 25 14.16 -7.57 5.19
CA ILE A 25 15.40 -7.02 5.74
C ILE A 25 16.00 -6.15 4.65
N LEU A 26 16.04 -4.83 4.89
CA LEU A 26 16.59 -3.85 3.95
C LEU A 26 18.11 -3.77 4.15
N ILE A 27 18.84 -4.27 3.14
CA ILE A 27 20.30 -4.22 3.09
C ILE A 27 20.69 -3.51 1.79
N GLY A 28 21.17 -2.27 1.89
CA GLY A 28 21.40 -1.40 0.73
C GLY A 28 20.06 -0.95 0.11
N GLU A 29 20.01 -0.86 -1.21
CA GLU A 29 18.91 -0.22 -1.94
C GLU A 29 17.66 -1.10 -2.08
N ALA A 30 16.53 -0.60 -1.61
CA ALA A 30 15.19 -1.13 -1.85
C ALA A 30 14.40 -0.18 -2.74
N SER A 31 14.48 -0.35 -4.06
CA SER A 31 13.90 0.56 -5.04
C SER A 31 12.63 0.02 -5.69
N SER A 32 11.64 0.91 -5.95
CA SER A 32 10.49 0.60 -6.81
C SER A 32 9.72 -0.64 -6.30
N ALA A 33 9.61 -1.70 -7.09
CA ALA A 33 8.95 -2.95 -6.68
C ALA A 33 9.51 -3.54 -5.36
N ALA A 34 10.78 -3.32 -5.05
CA ALA A 34 11.38 -3.80 -3.80
C ALA A 34 10.89 -3.01 -2.58
N SER A 35 10.68 -1.70 -2.69
CA SER A 35 10.08 -0.90 -1.63
C SER A 35 8.62 -1.29 -1.39
N ILE A 36 7.86 -1.52 -2.46
CA ILE A 36 6.48 -1.99 -2.37
C ILE A 36 6.41 -3.35 -1.66
N LEU A 37 7.27 -4.30 -2.07
CA LEU A 37 7.31 -5.63 -1.46
C LEU A 37 7.65 -5.55 0.03
N ALA A 38 8.66 -4.75 0.39
CA ALA A 38 9.08 -4.59 1.78
C ALA A 38 7.97 -4.05 2.67
N LEU A 39 7.28 -2.99 2.22
CA LEU A 39 6.18 -2.36 2.96
C LEU A 39 4.92 -3.24 3.05
N ASN A 40 4.81 -4.32 2.31
CA ASN A 40 3.72 -5.30 2.41
C ASN A 40 4.08 -6.53 3.25
N CYS A 41 5.31 -6.62 3.79
CA CYS A 41 5.65 -7.63 4.77
C CYS A 41 5.11 -7.28 6.16
N SER A 42 4.96 -8.29 7.02
CA SER A 42 4.50 -8.13 8.41
C SER A 42 5.51 -7.34 9.28
N GLU A 43 6.79 -7.37 8.89
CA GLU A 43 7.86 -6.67 9.61
C GLU A 43 8.93 -6.18 8.62
N VAL A 44 9.45 -4.98 8.85
CA VAL A 44 10.56 -4.40 8.08
C VAL A 44 11.73 -4.10 9.01
N ILE A 45 12.87 -4.74 8.75
CA ILE A 45 14.13 -4.47 9.46
C ILE A 45 15.01 -3.60 8.57
N VAL A 46 15.45 -2.46 9.10
CA VAL A 46 16.24 -1.46 8.38
C VAL A 46 17.68 -1.47 8.88
N THR A 47 18.63 -1.88 8.03
CA THR A 47 20.08 -1.78 8.35
C THR A 47 20.57 -0.36 8.17
N ASN A 48 21.76 -0.03 8.68
CA ASN A 48 22.32 1.32 8.58
C ASN A 48 22.72 1.72 7.15
N SER A 49 22.83 0.76 6.24
CA SER A 49 23.12 0.99 4.82
C SER A 49 21.88 0.94 3.95
N ALA A 50 20.68 0.88 4.54
CA ALA A 50 19.44 0.82 3.79
C ALA A 50 19.14 2.16 3.12
N GLU A 51 18.70 2.09 1.88
CA GLU A 51 18.17 3.20 1.10
C GLU A 51 16.87 2.74 0.45
N MET A 52 15.90 3.64 0.28
CA MET A 52 14.64 3.33 -0.36
C MET A 52 14.33 4.36 -1.44
N LEU A 53 13.92 3.87 -2.62
CA LEU A 53 13.40 4.70 -3.70
C LEU A 53 11.92 4.37 -3.92
N CYS A 54 11.08 5.39 -3.76
CA CYS A 54 9.65 5.36 -4.06
C CYS A 54 9.38 6.22 -5.29
N HIS A 55 8.74 5.65 -6.30
CA HIS A 55 8.41 6.35 -7.54
C HIS A 55 7.25 5.69 -8.27
N HIS A 56 6.61 6.45 -9.17
CA HIS A 56 5.59 5.90 -10.06
C HIS A 56 6.18 4.87 -11.02
N CYS A 57 5.37 3.91 -11.44
CA CYS A 57 5.82 2.85 -12.33
C CYS A 57 6.13 3.39 -13.74
N LEU A 58 7.15 2.82 -14.37
CA LEU A 58 7.46 3.04 -15.77
C LEU A 58 6.76 1.98 -16.62
N TYR A 59 6.13 2.40 -17.71
CA TYR A 59 5.50 1.49 -18.67
C TYR A 59 6.19 1.59 -20.03
N SER A 60 6.19 0.47 -20.73
CA SER A 60 6.46 0.42 -22.15
C SER A 60 5.38 -0.42 -22.81
N VAL A 61 4.64 0.15 -23.75
CA VAL A 61 3.56 -0.50 -24.46
C VAL A 61 3.69 -0.25 -25.95
N GLY A 62 3.39 -1.28 -26.77
CA GLY A 62 3.39 -1.19 -28.22
C GLY A 62 2.12 -1.80 -28.78
N GLY A 63 1.66 -1.30 -29.94
CA GLY A 63 0.45 -1.82 -30.59
C GLY A 63 -0.28 -0.72 -31.37
N LYS A 64 -1.59 -0.94 -31.63
CA LYS A 64 -2.47 0.06 -32.25
C LYS A 64 -2.75 1.17 -31.24
N ALA A 65 -2.88 2.41 -31.68
CA ALA A 65 -3.05 3.59 -30.83
C ALA A 65 -4.21 3.46 -29.83
N ALA A 66 -5.36 2.97 -30.25
CA ALA A 66 -6.52 2.78 -29.38
C ALA A 66 -6.25 1.71 -28.29
N ASP A 67 -5.60 0.61 -28.67
CA ASP A 67 -5.27 -0.48 -27.74
C ASP A 67 -4.21 -0.02 -26.72
N MET A 68 -3.23 0.77 -27.16
CA MET A 68 -2.21 1.35 -26.30
C MET A 68 -2.82 2.30 -25.25
N SER A 69 -3.70 3.21 -25.69
CA SER A 69 -4.37 4.13 -24.77
C SER A 69 -5.18 3.39 -23.70
N ALA A 70 -6.04 2.46 -24.13
CA ALA A 70 -6.85 1.67 -23.21
C ALA A 70 -6.00 0.85 -22.21
N HIS A 71 -4.88 0.29 -22.68
CA HIS A 71 -3.95 -0.45 -21.82
C HIS A 71 -3.25 0.45 -20.81
N VAL A 72 -2.77 1.61 -21.24
CA VAL A 72 -2.11 2.61 -20.35
C VAL A 72 -3.09 3.08 -19.29
N ASP A 73 -4.30 3.49 -19.66
CA ASP A 73 -5.32 3.97 -18.74
C ASP A 73 -5.68 2.92 -17.68
N HIS A 74 -5.85 1.66 -18.12
CA HIS A 74 -6.15 0.55 -17.21
C HIS A 74 -4.99 0.27 -16.26
N THR A 75 -3.78 0.18 -16.78
CA THR A 75 -2.58 -0.13 -15.98
C THR A 75 -2.27 0.99 -15.01
N THR A 76 -2.38 2.25 -15.42
CA THR A 76 -2.20 3.42 -14.55
C THR A 76 -3.16 3.36 -13.35
N LYS A 77 -4.45 3.15 -13.61
CA LYS A 77 -5.46 3.07 -12.54
C LYS A 77 -5.17 1.96 -11.52
N ILE A 78 -4.72 0.78 -11.97
CA ILE A 78 -4.40 -0.34 -11.06
C ILE A 78 -3.14 -0.01 -10.26
N THR A 79 -2.13 0.54 -10.94
CA THR A 79 -0.85 0.87 -10.32
C THR A 79 -0.98 1.98 -9.30
N GLU A 80 -1.74 3.04 -9.59
CA GLU A 80 -2.00 4.12 -8.64
C GLU A 80 -2.67 3.61 -7.36
N LYS A 81 -3.65 2.72 -7.48
CA LYS A 81 -4.28 2.08 -6.31
C LYS A 81 -3.28 1.28 -5.48
N LEU A 82 -2.39 0.53 -6.13
CA LEU A 82 -1.34 -0.23 -5.44
C LEU A 82 -0.38 0.71 -4.71
N LEU A 83 0.07 1.78 -5.37
CA LEU A 83 0.99 2.75 -4.79
C LEU A 83 0.35 3.49 -3.61
N GLN A 84 -0.89 3.96 -3.76
CA GLN A 84 -1.65 4.61 -2.69
C GLN A 84 -1.77 3.70 -1.47
N SER A 85 -2.26 2.47 -1.64
CA SER A 85 -2.44 1.53 -0.53
C SER A 85 -1.13 1.09 0.12
N THR A 86 -0.01 1.09 -0.63
CA THR A 86 1.30 0.69 -0.11
C THR A 86 1.97 1.80 0.69
N TYR A 87 1.96 3.04 0.14
CA TYR A 87 2.72 4.15 0.72
C TYR A 87 1.90 5.02 1.67
N GLU A 88 0.60 4.78 1.80
CA GLU A 88 -0.27 5.44 2.76
C GLU A 88 0.28 5.27 4.19
N GLY A 89 0.42 6.38 4.90
CA GLY A 89 1.04 6.44 6.24
C GLY A 89 2.57 6.43 6.24
N PHE A 90 3.24 5.87 5.22
CA PHE A 90 4.69 5.95 5.05
C PHE A 90 5.11 7.28 4.38
N MET A 91 4.32 7.77 3.44
CA MET A 91 4.47 9.08 2.82
C MET A 91 3.29 9.96 3.25
N ASP A 92 3.52 11.26 3.39
CA ASP A 92 2.42 12.18 3.59
C ASP A 92 1.59 12.34 2.29
N THR A 93 0.40 12.92 2.40
CA THR A 93 -0.53 13.07 1.27
C THR A 93 0.08 13.89 0.13
N HIS A 94 0.86 14.93 0.45
CA HIS A 94 1.47 15.78 -0.55
C HIS A 94 2.62 15.07 -1.28
N GLU A 95 3.45 14.32 -0.56
CA GLU A 95 4.51 13.50 -1.13
C GLU A 95 3.94 12.43 -2.05
N LEU A 96 2.86 11.77 -1.62
CA LEU A 96 2.19 10.73 -2.39
C LEU A 96 1.59 11.30 -3.68
N ASP A 97 0.90 12.44 -3.61
CA ASP A 97 0.34 13.12 -4.79
C ASP A 97 1.43 13.50 -5.79
N LEU A 98 2.57 14.03 -5.32
CA LEU A 98 3.70 14.36 -6.18
C LEU A 98 4.35 13.11 -6.80
N MET A 99 4.40 11.99 -6.06
CA MET A 99 4.91 10.73 -6.59
C MET A 99 4.02 10.20 -7.70
N LEU A 100 2.70 10.27 -7.55
CA LEU A 100 1.74 9.89 -8.59
C LEU A 100 1.85 10.78 -9.84
N GLN A 101 2.30 12.03 -9.68
CA GLN A 101 2.62 12.94 -10.78
C GLN A 101 4.03 12.71 -11.39
N GLY A 102 4.79 11.74 -10.88
CA GLY A 102 6.08 11.32 -11.42
C GLY A 102 7.32 11.78 -10.66
N LYS A 103 7.17 12.44 -9.49
CA LYS A 103 8.31 12.77 -8.64
C LYS A 103 8.87 11.50 -8.00
N GLN A 104 10.20 11.43 -7.89
CA GLN A 104 10.91 10.36 -7.20
C GLN A 104 11.31 10.82 -5.80
N TRP A 105 11.24 9.90 -4.84
CA TRP A 105 11.60 10.13 -3.45
C TRP A 105 12.65 9.11 -3.01
N TYR A 106 13.72 9.61 -2.42
CA TYR A 106 14.82 8.83 -1.88
C TYR A 106 14.84 9.03 -0.38
N PHE A 107 14.92 7.95 0.37
CA PHE A 107 14.98 7.95 1.83
C PHE A 107 16.21 7.18 2.29
N ASP A 108 16.93 7.73 3.27
CA ASP A 108 17.99 7.04 3.95
C ASP A 108 17.45 6.14 5.09
N ALA A 109 18.36 5.44 5.76
CA ALA A 109 17.99 4.47 6.79
C ALA A 109 17.24 5.09 7.98
N ASP A 110 17.58 6.33 8.37
CA ASP A 110 16.96 6.99 9.50
C ASP A 110 15.57 7.53 9.13
N GLU A 111 15.44 8.12 7.95
CA GLU A 111 14.15 8.53 7.39
C GLU A 111 13.19 7.34 7.21
N ILE A 112 13.70 6.18 6.74
CA ILE A 112 12.89 4.97 6.59
C ILE A 112 12.37 4.50 7.96
N ARG A 113 13.20 4.47 9.00
CA ARG A 113 12.79 4.06 10.35
C ARG A 113 11.72 4.98 10.94
N GLU A 114 11.91 6.30 10.81
CA GLU A 114 10.94 7.29 11.28
C GLU A 114 9.59 7.12 10.56
N ARG A 115 9.61 6.96 9.24
CA ARG A 115 8.40 6.78 8.43
C ARG A 115 7.69 5.46 8.69
N LEU A 116 8.42 4.38 8.98
CA LEU A 116 7.82 3.10 9.39
C LEU A 116 7.08 3.25 10.72
N ALA A 117 7.64 3.95 11.71
CA ALA A 117 6.97 4.21 12.97
C ALA A 117 5.68 5.04 12.77
N GLN A 118 5.74 6.11 11.97
CA GLN A 118 4.56 6.91 11.62
C GLN A 118 3.49 6.08 10.90
N ARG A 119 3.91 5.17 10.02
CA ARG A 119 3.01 4.27 9.30
C ARG A 119 2.32 3.28 10.22
N ASP A 120 3.02 2.73 11.20
CA ASP A 120 2.43 1.81 12.17
C ASP A 120 1.34 2.51 12.99
N ASP A 121 1.60 3.71 13.50
CA ASP A 121 0.61 4.54 14.19
C ASP A 121 -0.61 4.86 13.30
N TYR A 122 -0.36 5.18 12.04
CA TYR A 122 -1.42 5.47 11.07
C TYR A 122 -2.31 4.24 10.80
N LEU A 123 -1.70 3.08 10.58
CA LEU A 123 -2.44 1.83 10.29
C LEU A 123 -3.24 1.36 11.50
N GLU A 124 -2.71 1.53 12.72
CA GLU A 124 -3.44 1.24 13.95
C GLU A 124 -4.67 2.15 14.10
N ALA A 125 -4.50 3.46 13.92
CA ALA A 125 -5.60 4.41 13.97
C ALA A 125 -6.68 4.13 12.91
N LYS A 126 -6.27 3.79 11.69
CA LYS A 126 -7.18 3.44 10.60
C LYS A 126 -7.98 2.17 10.92
N PHE A 127 -7.31 1.14 11.43
CA PHE A 127 -7.95 -0.11 11.83
C PHE A 127 -9.02 0.09 12.93
N LEU A 128 -8.69 0.91 13.94
CA LEU A 128 -9.65 1.24 15.01
C LEU A 128 -10.87 1.99 14.47
N ALA A 129 -10.67 2.96 13.58
CA ALA A 129 -11.76 3.71 12.95
C ALA A 129 -12.68 2.79 12.11
N GLU A 130 -12.09 1.89 11.31
CA GLU A 130 -12.87 0.91 10.53
C GLU A 130 -13.68 -0.04 11.42
N GLN A 131 -13.14 -0.45 12.57
CA GLN A 131 -13.88 -1.27 13.54
C GLN A 131 -15.04 -0.51 14.17
N GLU A 132 -14.87 0.76 14.52
CA GLU A 132 -15.95 1.60 15.05
C GLU A 132 -17.08 1.78 14.03
N GLU A 133 -16.74 2.03 12.76
CA GLU A 133 -17.74 2.14 11.68
C GLU A 133 -18.54 0.84 11.50
N MET A 134 -17.86 -0.31 11.51
CA MET A 134 -18.52 -1.61 11.39
C MET A 134 -19.47 -1.89 12.57
N ASN A 135 -19.08 -1.54 13.79
CA ASN A 135 -19.91 -1.71 14.98
C ASN A 135 -21.18 -0.82 14.92
N VAL A 136 -21.01 0.45 14.51
CA VAL A 136 -22.15 1.37 14.33
C VAL A 136 -23.11 0.86 13.27
N GLN A 137 -22.60 0.29 12.18
CA GLN A 137 -23.43 -0.26 11.11
C GLN A 137 -24.20 -1.49 11.56
N GLN A 138 -23.57 -2.38 12.32
CA GLN A 138 -24.25 -3.55 12.91
C GLN A 138 -25.36 -3.17 13.90
N GLU A 139 -25.15 -2.17 14.75
CA GLU A 139 -26.17 -1.66 15.67
C GLU A 139 -27.39 -1.05 14.94
N GLN A 140 -27.17 -0.45 13.77
CA GLN A 140 -28.25 0.12 12.95
C GLN A 140 -29.08 -0.95 12.22
N ASP A 141 -28.45 -2.06 11.87
CA ASP A 141 -29.08 -3.17 11.15
C ASP A 141 -29.78 -4.17 12.08
N GLU A 142 -29.61 -4.08 13.42
CA GLU A 142 -30.33 -4.90 14.36
C GLU A 142 -31.86 -4.59 14.33
N PRO A 143 -32.73 -5.59 14.13
CA PRO A 143 -34.17 -5.38 14.06
C PRO A 143 -34.72 -4.92 15.41
N LYS A 144 -35.23 -3.68 15.47
CA LYS A 144 -35.88 -3.12 16.67
C LYS A 144 -36.89 -4.10 17.25
N PRO A 145 -36.86 -4.40 18.57
CA PRO A 145 -37.75 -5.35 19.19
C PRO A 145 -39.21 -4.95 18.98
N LYS A 146 -40.01 -5.86 18.39
CA LYS A 146 -41.45 -5.64 18.17
C LYS A 146 -42.11 -5.34 19.50
N ARG A 147 -42.62 -4.12 19.71
CA ARG A 147 -43.43 -3.76 20.87
C ARG A 147 -44.62 -4.72 20.94
N LYS A 148 -44.62 -5.60 21.95
CA LYS A 148 -45.82 -6.43 22.28
C LYS A 148 -46.96 -5.49 22.60
N LYS A 149 -47.98 -5.44 21.74
CA LYS A 149 -49.28 -4.80 22.08
C LYS A 149 -49.88 -5.58 23.23
N LYS A 150 -49.96 -4.96 24.42
CA LYS A 150 -50.79 -5.46 25.50
C LYS A 150 -52.25 -5.36 25.05
N LYS A 151 -52.98 -6.51 25.07
CA LYS A 151 -54.41 -6.55 24.99
C LYS A 151 -55.02 -6.24 26.37
#